data_93b01237b206edd85fb25a9a7ca97df0
#
_entry.id   93b01237b206edd85fb25a9a7ca97df0
#
_cell.length_a   1.000
_cell.length_b   1.000
_cell.length_c   1.000
_cell.angle_alpha   90.00
_cell.angle_beta   90.00
_cell.angle_gamma   90.00
#
_symmetry.space_group_name_H-M   'P 1'
#
loop_
_entity.id
_entity.type
_entity.pdbx_description
1 polymer ?
#
loop_
_entity_poly.entity_id
_entity_poly.type
_entity_poly.pdbx_seq_one_letter_code
_entity_poly.pdbx_strand_id
1 'polypeptide(L)'
;MKKFLALLLIPVLVACSNGGGFSANEQSFIAGNGVATFIPKADRKAAPAISGPTLDGSTFTSAPGKVLVLNVWASWCSPCRAEAPALQEMSSAHPEVQFLGVLTRDSLVSARAFVQRFNITYPSLTDDGILLKFHGQLTPNAIPTTLIIDSEGKIAARVSGEVTYSALDELIKRVKSNE
;
A
#
# COMPACT_ATOMS: atom_id res chain seq x y z
N MET A 1 -47.99 24.71 -59.24
CA MET A 1 -47.07 25.44 -58.31
C MET A 1 -46.97 24.61 -57.02
N LYS A 2 -45.92 23.81 -56.86
CA LYS A 2 -45.70 22.91 -55.71
C LYS A 2 -44.76 23.62 -54.73
N LYS A 3 -45.28 23.94 -53.58
CA LYS A 3 -44.46 24.53 -52.46
C LYS A 3 -43.78 23.40 -51.72
N PHE A 4 -42.43 23.31 -51.80
CA PHE A 4 -41.61 22.43 -50.96
C PHE A 4 -41.45 23.08 -49.64
N LEU A 5 -41.92 22.39 -48.57
CA LEU A 5 -41.70 22.76 -47.20
C LEU A 5 -40.44 22.02 -46.73
N ALA A 6 -39.33 22.75 -46.58
CA ALA A 6 -38.08 22.21 -46.04
C ALA A 6 -38.17 22.08 -44.52
N LEU A 7 -38.18 20.86 -44.02
CA LEU A 7 -38.16 20.54 -42.61
C LEU A 7 -36.69 20.57 -42.10
N LEU A 8 -36.35 21.59 -41.34
CA LEU A 8 -35.03 21.74 -40.72
C LEU A 8 -34.97 20.82 -39.48
N LEU A 9 -34.24 19.72 -39.61
CA LEU A 9 -33.87 18.84 -38.50
C LEU A 9 -32.67 19.47 -37.73
N ILE A 10 -32.91 19.95 -36.53
CA ILE A 10 -31.88 20.40 -35.58
C ILE A 10 -31.40 19.18 -34.81
N PRO A 11 -30.10 18.78 -34.90
CA PRO A 11 -29.58 17.73 -34.06
C PRO A 11 -29.41 18.27 -32.61
N VAL A 12 -30.15 17.70 -31.66
CA VAL A 12 -29.95 17.92 -30.23
C VAL A 12 -28.70 17.13 -29.82
N LEU A 13 -27.60 17.84 -29.63
CA LEU A 13 -26.40 17.30 -28.97
C LEU A 13 -26.69 17.13 -27.49
N VAL A 14 -27.03 15.91 -27.09
CA VAL A 14 -27.04 15.53 -25.67
C VAL A 14 -25.60 15.41 -25.23
N ALA A 15 -25.08 16.45 -24.61
CA ALA A 15 -23.83 16.40 -23.85
C ALA A 15 -24.04 15.52 -22.61
N CYS A 16 -23.60 14.24 -22.69
CA CYS A 16 -23.44 13.41 -21.49
C CYS A 16 -22.30 14.01 -20.66
N SER A 17 -22.63 14.86 -19.71
CA SER A 17 -21.75 15.23 -18.61
C SER A 17 -21.60 13.98 -17.73
N ASN A 18 -20.56 13.20 -17.99
CA ASN A 18 -20.13 12.13 -17.09
C ASN A 18 -19.45 12.82 -15.90
N GLY A 19 -20.25 13.23 -14.93
CA GLY A 19 -19.78 13.55 -13.58
C GLY A 19 -19.29 12.23 -12.96
N GLY A 20 -17.98 11.96 -13.06
CA GLY A 20 -17.33 10.84 -12.39
C GLY A 20 -17.44 11.00 -10.89
N GLY A 21 -18.48 10.43 -10.29
CA GLY A 21 -18.52 10.18 -8.85
C GLY A 21 -17.49 9.11 -8.54
N PHE A 22 -16.53 9.44 -7.70
CA PHE A 22 -15.54 8.48 -7.21
C PHE A 22 -16.27 7.42 -6.37
N SER A 23 -16.37 6.21 -6.91
CA SER A 23 -16.86 5.05 -6.16
C SER A 23 -15.84 4.67 -5.09
N ALA A 24 -16.30 4.41 -3.86
CA ALA A 24 -15.49 4.11 -2.67
C ALA A 24 -14.61 2.85 -2.74
N ASN A 25 -14.51 2.20 -3.91
CA ASN A 25 -13.69 1.02 -4.19
C ASN A 25 -12.70 1.26 -5.34
N GLU A 26 -12.14 2.46 -5.48
CA GLU A 26 -11.16 2.71 -6.52
C GLU A 26 -9.85 1.94 -6.27
N GLN A 27 -9.65 0.90 -7.07
CA GLN A 27 -8.33 0.35 -7.33
C GLN A 27 -7.60 1.35 -8.24
N SER A 28 -6.70 2.16 -7.71
CA SER A 28 -5.83 3.01 -8.52
C SER A 28 -4.55 2.26 -8.88
N PHE A 29 -4.17 2.32 -10.16
CA PHE A 29 -2.87 1.82 -10.61
C PHE A 29 -1.78 2.78 -10.14
N ILE A 30 -0.80 2.24 -9.41
CA ILE A 30 0.42 2.96 -9.07
C ILE A 30 1.41 2.73 -10.21
N ALA A 31 2.06 3.78 -10.69
CA ALA A 31 3.14 3.67 -11.66
C ALA A 31 4.25 2.80 -11.06
N GLY A 32 4.47 1.60 -11.63
CA GLY A 32 5.36 0.55 -11.07
C GLY A 32 4.67 -0.82 -10.95
N ASN A 33 3.47 -0.99 -11.56
CA ASN A 33 2.64 -2.21 -11.56
C ASN A 33 1.98 -2.58 -10.21
N GLY A 34 2.05 -1.73 -9.19
CA GLY A 34 1.30 -1.90 -7.95
C GLY A 34 -0.16 -1.48 -8.09
N VAL A 35 -1.08 -2.26 -7.52
CA VAL A 35 -2.50 -1.90 -7.38
C VAL A 35 -2.74 -1.45 -5.96
N ALA A 36 -3.10 -0.17 -5.78
CA ALA A 36 -3.47 0.37 -4.48
C ALA A 36 -4.99 0.27 -4.26
N THR A 37 -5.37 -0.17 -3.08
CA THR A 37 -6.74 -0.14 -2.60
C THR A 37 -6.77 0.68 -1.31
N PHE A 38 -7.49 1.79 -1.32
CA PHE A 38 -7.78 2.55 -0.12
C PHE A 38 -9.10 2.07 0.50
N ILE A 39 -9.12 1.88 1.81
CA ILE A 39 -10.28 1.37 2.55
C ILE A 39 -10.93 2.54 3.31
N PRO A 40 -12.21 2.86 3.00
CA PRO A 40 -12.95 3.88 3.75
C PRO A 40 -12.98 3.56 5.25
N LYS A 41 -12.98 4.58 6.11
CA LYS A 41 -12.88 4.41 7.57
C LYS A 41 -13.92 3.44 8.14
N ALA A 42 -15.15 3.48 7.62
CA ALA A 42 -16.24 2.58 8.05
C ALA A 42 -16.00 1.09 7.75
N ASP A 43 -15.17 0.79 6.73
CA ASP A 43 -14.93 -0.58 6.25
C ASP A 43 -13.59 -1.15 6.75
N ARG A 44 -12.78 -0.33 7.44
CA ARG A 44 -11.47 -0.74 7.95
C ARG A 44 -11.62 -1.82 9.01
N LYS A 45 -10.85 -2.89 8.87
CA LYS A 45 -10.77 -3.98 9.85
C LYS A 45 -9.52 -3.82 10.71
N ALA A 46 -9.62 -4.21 11.97
CA ALA A 46 -8.47 -4.21 12.87
C ALA A 46 -7.35 -5.10 12.33
N ALA A 47 -6.13 -4.59 12.36
CA ALA A 47 -4.93 -5.40 12.17
C ALA A 47 -4.70 -6.28 13.39
N PRO A 48 -4.11 -7.48 13.23
CA PRO A 48 -3.68 -8.27 14.37
C PRO A 48 -2.58 -7.53 15.15
N ALA A 49 -2.36 -7.91 16.40
CA ALA A 49 -1.20 -7.43 17.16
C ALA A 49 0.09 -7.82 16.44
N ILE A 50 0.96 -6.82 16.20
CA ILE A 50 2.19 -6.99 15.44
C ILE A 50 3.37 -6.89 16.40
N SER A 51 4.01 -8.02 16.66
CA SER A 51 5.22 -8.12 17.49
C SER A 51 6.00 -9.36 17.10
N GLY A 52 7.32 -9.30 17.19
CA GLY A 52 8.20 -10.45 16.93
C GLY A 52 9.66 -10.09 16.82
N PRO A 53 10.53 -11.12 16.69
CA PRO A 53 11.97 -10.96 16.54
C PRO A 53 12.31 -10.33 15.18
N THR A 54 13.33 -9.49 15.16
CA THR A 54 13.79 -8.76 13.97
C THR A 54 15.14 -9.28 13.47
N LEU A 55 15.53 -8.89 12.23
CA LEU A 55 16.79 -9.30 11.61
C LEU A 55 18.04 -8.87 12.36
N ASP A 56 17.98 -7.79 13.13
CA ASP A 56 19.07 -7.30 13.98
C ASP A 56 19.15 -7.98 15.35
N GLY A 57 18.20 -8.89 15.63
CA GLY A 57 18.12 -9.64 16.90
C GLY A 57 17.34 -8.94 18.01
N SER A 58 16.76 -7.77 17.72
CA SER A 58 15.86 -7.09 18.65
C SER A 58 14.43 -7.64 18.56
N THR A 59 13.51 -7.06 19.31
CA THR A 59 12.08 -7.34 19.22
C THR A 59 11.34 -6.07 18.82
N PHE A 60 10.53 -6.15 17.78
CA PHE A 60 9.61 -5.09 17.40
C PHE A 60 8.25 -5.31 18.05
N THR A 61 7.62 -4.21 18.45
CA THR A 61 6.20 -4.16 18.81
C THR A 61 5.60 -2.89 18.24
N SER A 62 4.48 -2.98 17.54
CA SER A 62 3.80 -1.81 16.97
C SER A 62 3.37 -0.85 18.07
N ALA A 63 3.70 0.44 17.94
CA ALA A 63 3.29 1.46 18.89
C ALA A 63 1.84 1.89 18.61
N PRO A 64 0.97 1.91 19.61
CA PRO A 64 -0.38 2.43 19.46
C PRO A 64 -0.36 3.93 19.10
N GLY A 65 -1.38 4.40 18.39
CA GLY A 65 -1.51 5.82 18.03
C GLY A 65 -0.59 6.30 16.91
N LYS A 66 0.11 5.40 16.23
CA LYS A 66 0.96 5.73 15.06
C LYS A 66 0.50 4.97 13.82
N VAL A 67 0.57 5.65 12.69
CA VAL A 67 0.44 4.98 11.38
C VAL A 67 1.60 4.02 11.20
N LEU A 68 1.33 2.82 10.70
CA LEU A 68 2.32 1.79 10.41
C LEU A 68 2.26 1.40 8.93
N VAL A 69 3.40 1.50 8.25
CA VAL A 69 3.63 0.91 6.93
C VAL A 69 4.28 -0.45 7.12
N LEU A 70 3.57 -1.51 6.77
CA LEU A 70 4.04 -2.89 6.84
C LEU A 70 4.26 -3.41 5.42
N ASN A 71 5.51 -3.76 5.09
CA ASN A 71 5.89 -4.28 3.78
C ASN A 71 6.33 -5.74 3.87
N VAL A 72 5.72 -6.61 3.07
CA VAL A 72 6.08 -8.04 2.98
C VAL A 72 7.04 -8.23 1.82
N TRP A 73 8.23 -8.78 2.10
CA TRP A 73 9.32 -8.83 1.14
C TRP A 73 10.21 -10.07 1.25
N ALA A 74 11.04 -10.28 0.22
CA ALA A 74 12.12 -11.24 0.22
C ALA A 74 13.30 -10.73 -0.62
N SER A 75 14.52 -11.15 -0.31
CA SER A 75 15.74 -10.69 -1.01
C SER A 75 15.81 -11.14 -2.47
N TRP A 76 15.21 -12.27 -2.79
CA TRP A 76 15.15 -12.84 -4.15
C TRP A 76 14.03 -12.22 -5.01
N CYS A 77 13.11 -11.46 -4.41
CA CYS A 77 11.98 -10.84 -5.10
C CYS A 77 12.44 -9.59 -5.89
N SER A 78 12.37 -9.64 -7.22
CA SER A 78 12.83 -8.54 -8.08
C SER A 78 12.08 -7.21 -7.83
N PRO A 79 10.73 -7.15 -7.79
CA PRO A 79 10.02 -5.91 -7.49
C PRO A 79 10.24 -5.41 -6.05
N CYS A 80 10.51 -6.30 -5.07
CA CYS A 80 10.89 -5.88 -3.71
C CYS A 80 12.23 -5.11 -3.72
N ARG A 81 13.14 -5.50 -4.61
CA ARG A 81 14.44 -4.81 -4.80
C ARG A 81 14.26 -3.43 -5.46
N ALA A 82 13.27 -3.30 -6.34
CA ALA A 82 12.98 -2.04 -7.02
C ALA A 82 12.34 -1.02 -6.07
N GLU A 83 11.45 -1.44 -5.16
CA GLU A 83 10.78 -0.54 -4.20
C GLU A 83 11.60 -0.20 -2.95
N ALA A 84 12.64 -1.01 -2.63
CA ALA A 84 13.41 -0.85 -1.40
C ALA A 84 14.00 0.57 -1.18
N PRO A 85 14.55 1.27 -2.19
CA PRO A 85 15.02 2.64 -2.02
C PRO A 85 13.89 3.61 -1.67
N ALA A 86 12.71 3.48 -2.30
CA ALA A 86 11.56 4.33 -2.04
C ALA A 86 11.02 4.14 -0.61
N LEU A 87 10.93 2.89 -0.13
CA LEU A 87 10.54 2.59 1.24
C LEU A 87 11.53 3.16 2.26
N GLN A 88 12.84 3.05 2.00
CA GLN A 88 13.87 3.60 2.88
C GLN A 88 13.81 5.13 2.92
N GLU A 89 13.67 5.78 1.78
CA GLU A 89 13.54 7.24 1.70
C GLU A 89 12.30 7.72 2.46
N MET A 90 11.15 7.06 2.26
CA MET A 90 9.91 7.36 2.98
C MET A 90 10.04 7.18 4.48
N SER A 91 10.70 6.12 4.95
CA SER A 91 10.89 5.89 6.38
C SER A 91 11.76 6.99 7.03
N SER A 92 12.71 7.54 6.28
CA SER A 92 13.56 8.65 6.74
C SER A 92 12.83 9.99 6.71
N ALA A 93 11.96 10.20 5.71
CA ALA A 93 11.19 11.44 5.55
C ALA A 93 10.01 11.55 6.54
N HIS A 94 9.50 10.42 7.05
CA HIS A 94 8.33 10.36 7.95
C HIS A 94 8.65 9.68 9.28
N PRO A 95 9.45 10.29 10.16
CA PRO A 95 9.84 9.68 11.45
C PRO A 95 8.67 9.47 12.41
N GLU A 96 7.55 10.14 12.18
CA GLU A 96 6.29 9.95 12.92
C GLU A 96 5.53 8.68 12.50
N VAL A 97 5.82 8.11 11.32
CA VAL A 97 5.25 6.88 10.79
C VAL A 97 6.17 5.71 11.12
N GLN A 98 5.62 4.62 11.62
CA GLN A 98 6.39 3.39 11.78
C GLN A 98 6.53 2.68 10.44
N PHE A 99 7.73 2.18 10.15
CA PHE A 99 7.99 1.28 9.02
C PHE A 99 8.44 -0.07 9.54
N LEU A 100 7.92 -1.14 8.95
CA LEU A 100 8.20 -2.51 9.33
C LEU A 100 8.23 -3.41 8.10
N GLY A 101 9.33 -4.13 7.91
CA GLY A 101 9.38 -5.26 6.99
C GLY A 101 8.84 -6.54 7.62
N VAL A 102 8.31 -7.45 6.82
CA VAL A 102 8.08 -8.85 7.20
C VAL A 102 8.78 -9.71 6.16
N LEU A 103 9.86 -10.36 6.59
CA LEU A 103 10.62 -11.27 5.74
C LEU A 103 9.81 -12.54 5.54
N THR A 104 9.63 -12.98 4.30
CA THR A 104 8.93 -14.24 4.01
C THR A 104 9.74 -15.16 3.11
N ARG A 105 9.78 -16.44 3.45
CA ARG A 105 10.39 -17.52 2.63
C ARG A 105 11.81 -17.19 2.16
N ASP A 106 12.66 -16.67 3.04
CA ASP A 106 14.01 -16.26 2.73
C ASP A 106 15.00 -16.65 3.84
N SER A 107 16.28 -16.71 3.48
CA SER A 107 17.34 -16.94 4.47
C SER A 107 17.71 -15.64 5.20
N LEU A 108 18.01 -15.73 6.49
CA LEU A 108 18.46 -14.57 7.27
C LEU A 108 19.77 -13.97 6.71
N VAL A 109 20.61 -14.79 6.09
CA VAL A 109 21.87 -14.33 5.48
C VAL A 109 21.60 -13.46 4.26
N SER A 110 20.75 -13.94 3.34
CA SER A 110 20.35 -13.18 2.15
C SER A 110 19.58 -11.91 2.52
N ALA A 111 18.69 -12.00 3.51
CA ALA A 111 17.93 -10.87 4.01
C ALA A 111 18.83 -9.77 4.61
N ARG A 112 19.85 -10.14 5.41
CA ARG A 112 20.81 -9.16 5.95
C ARG A 112 21.64 -8.50 4.84
N ALA A 113 22.07 -9.26 3.83
CA ALA A 113 22.79 -8.71 2.67
C ALA A 113 21.90 -7.72 1.88
N PHE A 114 20.60 -8.00 1.74
CA PHE A 114 19.63 -7.10 1.14
C PHE A 114 19.50 -5.79 1.93
N VAL A 115 19.24 -5.88 3.24
CA VAL A 115 19.11 -4.72 4.14
C VAL A 115 20.36 -3.85 4.08
N GLN A 116 21.55 -4.45 4.11
CA GLN A 116 22.82 -3.74 3.98
C GLN A 116 22.98 -3.08 2.60
N ARG A 117 22.65 -3.78 1.52
CA ARG A 117 22.78 -3.28 0.14
C ARG A 117 21.92 -2.02 -0.10
N PHE A 118 20.69 -2.01 0.42
CA PHE A 118 19.74 -0.92 0.23
C PHE A 118 19.72 0.09 1.39
N ASN A 119 20.66 -0.03 2.34
CA ASN A 119 20.78 0.83 3.52
C ASN A 119 19.46 0.95 4.31
N ILE A 120 18.70 -0.15 4.42
CA ILE A 120 17.42 -0.17 5.12
C ILE A 120 17.66 -0.06 6.62
N THR A 121 17.04 0.95 7.24
CA THR A 121 17.20 1.27 8.67
C THR A 121 15.99 0.89 9.53
N TYR A 122 14.83 0.67 8.91
CA TYR A 122 13.65 0.20 9.63
C TYR A 122 13.72 -1.33 9.87
N PRO A 123 13.12 -1.81 11.00
CA PRO A 123 13.20 -3.22 11.36
C PRO A 123 12.44 -4.13 10.39
N SER A 124 12.86 -5.39 10.32
CA SER A 124 12.14 -6.45 9.61
C SER A 124 11.94 -7.66 10.50
N LEU A 125 10.70 -8.12 10.67
CA LEU A 125 10.36 -9.36 11.36
C LEU A 125 10.92 -10.56 10.59
N THR A 126 11.38 -11.56 11.34
CA THR A 126 11.94 -12.81 10.78
C THR A 126 10.95 -13.96 10.80
N ASP A 127 9.81 -13.81 11.50
CA ASP A 127 8.73 -14.80 11.57
C ASP A 127 7.57 -14.34 10.68
N ASP A 128 7.40 -14.98 9.53
CA ASP A 128 6.29 -14.72 8.61
C ASP A 128 4.97 -15.38 9.01
N GLY A 129 4.94 -16.16 10.08
CA GLY A 129 3.71 -16.71 10.68
C GLY A 129 2.72 -15.63 11.09
N ILE A 130 3.19 -14.40 11.34
CA ILE A 130 2.33 -13.24 11.59
C ILE A 130 1.37 -12.96 10.43
N LEU A 131 1.77 -13.26 9.18
CA LEU A 131 0.96 -13.01 7.98
C LEU A 131 -0.34 -13.83 7.98
N LEU A 132 -0.34 -15.00 8.62
CA LEU A 132 -1.53 -15.86 8.74
C LEU A 132 -2.63 -15.19 9.57
N LYS A 133 -2.25 -14.29 10.50
CA LYS A 133 -3.21 -13.61 11.38
C LYS A 133 -4.02 -12.52 10.63
N PHE A 134 -3.61 -12.13 9.43
CA PHE A 134 -4.31 -11.10 8.63
C PHE A 134 -5.55 -11.62 7.89
N HIS A 135 -5.87 -12.92 7.95
CA HIS A 135 -7.14 -13.56 7.52
C HIS A 135 -7.81 -12.90 6.29
N GLY A 136 -7.27 -13.16 5.09
CA GLY A 136 -7.84 -12.65 3.83
C GLY A 136 -7.66 -11.15 3.55
N GLN A 137 -7.08 -10.39 4.47
CA GLN A 137 -6.72 -9.00 4.26
C GLN A 137 -5.35 -8.83 3.58
N LEU A 138 -4.55 -9.90 3.59
CA LEU A 138 -3.26 -10.01 2.95
C LEU A 138 -3.16 -11.37 2.27
N THR A 139 -2.62 -11.40 1.04
CA THR A 139 -2.33 -12.65 0.33
C THR A 139 -0.89 -13.06 0.67
N PRO A 140 -0.66 -14.09 1.49
CA PRO A 140 0.67 -14.41 2.03
C PRO A 140 1.73 -14.72 0.97
N ASN A 141 1.29 -15.11 -0.23
CA ASN A 141 2.18 -15.49 -1.33
C ASN A 141 2.40 -14.37 -2.36
N ALA A 142 1.72 -13.24 -2.22
CA ALA A 142 1.88 -12.08 -3.12
C ALA A 142 2.88 -11.10 -2.53
N ILE A 143 4.10 -11.08 -3.07
CA ILE A 143 5.16 -10.14 -2.71
C ILE A 143 5.64 -9.34 -3.92
N PRO A 144 5.93 -8.04 -3.73
CA PRO A 144 5.73 -7.31 -2.49
C PRO A 144 4.25 -7.01 -2.23
N THR A 145 3.90 -6.89 -0.98
CA THR A 145 2.61 -6.32 -0.56
C THR A 145 2.86 -5.33 0.57
N THR A 146 2.29 -4.13 0.45
CA THR A 146 2.39 -3.11 1.49
C THR A 146 1.01 -2.83 2.08
N LEU A 147 0.90 -2.88 3.40
CA LEU A 147 -0.28 -2.44 4.15
C LEU A 147 0.02 -1.11 4.83
N ILE A 148 -0.96 -0.21 4.84
CA ILE A 148 -0.95 0.98 5.70
C ILE A 148 -2.01 0.77 6.77
N ILE A 149 -1.58 0.76 8.02
CA ILE A 149 -2.41 0.61 9.22
C ILE A 149 -2.48 1.99 9.87
N ASP A 150 -3.70 2.46 10.13
CA ASP A 150 -3.94 3.77 10.73
C ASP A 150 -3.59 3.82 12.22
N SER A 151 -3.69 5.01 12.83
CA SER A 151 -3.40 5.22 14.23
C SER A 151 -4.37 4.49 15.19
N GLU A 152 -5.55 4.10 14.71
CA GLU A 152 -6.50 3.26 15.45
C GLU A 152 -6.14 1.76 15.34
N GLY A 153 -5.09 1.40 14.63
CA GLY A 153 -4.67 0.00 14.41
C GLY A 153 -5.53 -0.74 13.38
N LYS A 154 -6.18 -0.02 12.46
CA LYS A 154 -7.01 -0.62 11.42
C LYS A 154 -6.32 -0.53 10.05
N ILE A 155 -6.53 -1.53 9.20
CA ILE A 155 -5.97 -1.55 7.85
C ILE A 155 -6.71 -0.53 6.99
N ALA A 156 -6.00 0.53 6.58
CA ALA A 156 -6.54 1.67 5.84
C ALA A 156 -6.22 1.63 4.35
N ALA A 157 -5.11 1.00 3.96
CA ALA A 157 -4.77 0.81 2.56
C ALA A 157 -3.94 -0.45 2.33
N ARG A 158 -3.99 -0.98 1.11
CA ARG A 158 -3.17 -2.09 0.64
C ARG A 158 -2.63 -1.78 -0.75
N VAL A 159 -1.34 -2.04 -0.95
CA VAL A 159 -0.70 -2.06 -2.26
C VAL A 159 -0.27 -3.49 -2.57
N SER A 160 -0.73 -4.03 -3.69
CA SER A 160 -0.31 -5.33 -4.20
C SER A 160 0.66 -5.10 -5.36
N GLY A 161 1.92 -5.52 -5.22
CA GLY A 161 3.00 -5.22 -6.15
C GLY A 161 3.86 -4.04 -5.67
N GLU A 162 4.81 -3.64 -6.52
CA GLU A 162 5.80 -2.60 -6.25
C GLU A 162 5.14 -1.25 -5.93
N VAL A 163 5.66 -0.56 -4.93
CA VAL A 163 5.24 0.79 -4.54
C VAL A 163 6.31 1.82 -4.91
N THR A 164 5.87 2.98 -5.43
CA THR A 164 6.74 4.13 -5.66
C THR A 164 6.69 5.11 -4.48
N TYR A 165 7.71 5.96 -4.37
CA TYR A 165 7.76 7.02 -3.36
C TYR A 165 6.49 7.89 -3.37
N SER A 166 6.13 8.44 -4.54
CA SER A 166 5.00 9.35 -4.67
C SER A 166 3.66 8.69 -4.31
N ALA A 167 3.47 7.43 -4.71
CA ALA A 167 2.26 6.70 -4.39
C ALA A 167 2.14 6.38 -2.91
N LEU A 168 3.24 5.99 -2.26
CA LEU A 168 3.25 5.71 -0.83
C LEU A 168 3.02 6.99 -0.01
N ASP A 169 3.66 8.11 -0.40
CA ASP A 169 3.48 9.42 0.23
C ASP A 169 2.01 9.88 0.16
N GLU A 170 1.39 9.78 -1.02
CA GLU A 170 -0.02 10.10 -1.20
C GLU A 170 -0.93 9.24 -0.30
N LEU A 171 -0.69 7.92 -0.27
CA LEU A 171 -1.47 7.00 0.56
C LEU A 171 -1.31 7.31 2.06
N ILE A 172 -0.09 7.57 2.54
CA ILE A 172 0.15 7.94 3.95
C ILE A 172 -0.59 9.24 4.29
N LYS A 173 -0.47 10.26 3.44
CA LYS A 173 -1.18 11.54 3.64
C LYS A 173 -2.69 11.34 3.68
N ARG A 174 -3.23 10.54 2.75
CA ARG A 174 -4.65 10.23 2.68
C ARG A 174 -5.15 9.46 3.92
N VAL A 175 -4.36 8.50 4.42
CA VAL A 175 -4.69 7.77 5.66
C VAL A 175 -4.72 8.73 6.84
N LYS A 176 -3.69 9.58 7.01
CA LYS A 176 -3.61 10.56 8.10
C LYS A 176 -4.72 11.60 8.07
N SER A 177 -5.17 12.03 6.88
CA SER A 177 -6.27 13.01 6.74
C SER A 177 -7.67 12.42 6.97
N ASN A 178 -7.80 11.10 7.03
CA ASN A 178 -9.07 10.38 7.25
C ASN A 178 -9.11 9.65 8.62
N GLU A 179 -8.27 10.06 9.57
CA GLU A 179 -8.27 9.58 10.96
C GLU A 179 -9.34 10.21 11.82
#